data_75650cd7e4367f4311691734c8f348b5
#
_entry.id   75650cd7e4367f4311691734c8f348b5
#
_cell.length_a   1.000
_cell.length_b   1.000
_cell.length_c   1.000
_cell.angle_alpha   90.00
_cell.angle_beta   90.00
_cell.angle_gamma   90.00
#
_symmetry.space_group_name_H-M   'P 1'
#
loop_
_entity.id
_entity.type
_entity.pdbx_description
1 polymer ?
#
loop_
_entity_poly.entity_id
_entity_poly.type
_entity_poly.pdbx_seq_one_letter_code
_entity_poly.pdbx_strand_id
1 'polypeptide(L)'
;MQQGWIKICGLTREDAVAAALAAGVDAIGFVFATSPRQLTVQQAHALARTARNKVPCVAVTRHPTMESLREILGDFAPDVWQSDAGDLAAQTGLLKCTALPVYRSRAAVPDAQAARPSRLLFEGHASGSGALSNWIDAAALAPQVELILAGGLNADNVAAAIRAVRPFGVDVSSGVESQPGIKSPQKIFEFVRAARVAFQELSS
;
A
#
# COMPACT_ATOMS: atom_id res chain seq x y z
N MET A 1 16.51 14.05 5.81
CA MET A 1 16.20 13.64 4.43
C MET A 1 15.18 12.50 4.53
N GLN A 2 14.01 12.65 3.90
CA GLN A 2 12.96 11.64 3.94
C GLN A 2 13.37 10.48 3.04
N GLN A 3 13.76 9.36 3.64
CA GLN A 3 13.96 8.10 2.88
C GLN A 3 12.59 7.72 2.34
N GLY A 4 12.35 7.69 1.06
CA GLY A 4 11.05 7.40 0.46
C GLY A 4 10.33 6.20 1.12
N TRP A 5 9.01 6.29 1.29
CA TRP A 5 8.21 5.30 2.01
C TRP A 5 7.91 4.07 1.12
N ILE A 6 8.10 2.86 1.63
CA ILE A 6 7.92 1.60 0.88
C ILE A 6 6.98 0.67 1.63
N LYS A 7 5.93 0.19 0.94
CA LYS A 7 5.00 -0.82 1.47
C LYS A 7 5.02 -2.09 0.62
N ILE A 8 4.98 -3.24 1.27
CA ILE A 8 4.69 -4.54 0.64
C ILE A 8 3.27 -4.95 1.01
N CYS A 9 2.41 -5.13 0.01
CA CYS A 9 0.99 -5.39 0.18
C CYS A 9 0.62 -6.84 -0.14
N GLY A 10 -0.34 -7.41 0.61
CA GLY A 10 -0.87 -8.75 0.38
C GLY A 10 0.08 -9.87 0.78
N LEU A 11 0.65 -9.75 1.98
CA LEU A 11 1.44 -10.79 2.61
C LEU A 11 0.53 -11.90 3.15
N THR A 12 0.84 -13.15 2.80
CA THR A 12 0.03 -14.32 3.17
C THR A 12 0.83 -15.41 3.90
N ARG A 13 2.14 -15.20 4.09
CA ARG A 13 3.05 -16.20 4.66
C ARG A 13 4.07 -15.54 5.59
N GLU A 14 4.53 -16.27 6.61
CA GLU A 14 5.49 -15.77 7.60
C GLU A 14 6.87 -15.46 6.99
N ASP A 15 7.33 -16.27 6.03
CA ASP A 15 8.60 -16.05 5.34
C ASP A 15 8.61 -14.72 4.55
N ALA A 16 7.47 -14.36 3.96
CA ALA A 16 7.31 -13.09 3.25
C ALA A 16 7.25 -11.89 4.22
N VAL A 17 6.60 -12.05 5.38
CA VAL A 17 6.61 -11.02 6.44
C VAL A 17 8.04 -10.81 6.93
N ALA A 18 8.76 -11.90 7.24
CA ALA A 18 10.16 -11.83 7.69
C ALA A 18 11.06 -11.15 6.64
N ALA A 19 10.90 -11.50 5.36
CA ALA A 19 11.65 -10.88 4.26
C ALA A 19 11.35 -9.38 4.12
N ALA A 20 10.09 -8.97 4.22
CA ALA A 20 9.71 -7.55 4.16
C ALA A 20 10.34 -6.76 5.31
N LEU A 21 10.28 -7.27 6.53
CA LEU A 21 10.92 -6.65 7.70
C LEU A 21 12.44 -6.57 7.54
N ALA A 22 13.08 -7.66 7.10
CA ALA A 22 14.53 -7.71 6.88
C ALA A 22 14.99 -6.78 5.75
N ALA A 23 14.14 -6.56 4.72
CA ALA A 23 14.40 -5.61 3.65
C ALA A 23 14.26 -4.14 4.09
N GLY A 24 13.73 -3.86 5.28
CA GLY A 24 13.58 -2.51 5.81
C GLY A 24 12.45 -1.73 5.17
N VAL A 25 11.27 -2.35 5.01
CA VAL A 25 10.06 -1.66 4.55
C VAL A 25 9.46 -0.78 5.63
N ASP A 26 8.66 0.22 5.22
CA ASP A 26 8.04 1.18 6.14
C ASP A 26 6.61 0.79 6.55
N ALA A 27 5.99 -0.15 5.82
CA ALA A 27 4.69 -0.74 6.19
C ALA A 27 4.46 -2.08 5.48
N ILE A 28 3.54 -2.88 6.02
CA ILE A 28 3.09 -4.14 5.42
C ILE A 28 1.57 -4.19 5.34
N GLY A 29 1.02 -4.80 4.29
CA GLY A 29 -0.41 -4.89 4.05
C GLY A 29 -0.96 -6.31 4.08
N PHE A 30 -2.12 -6.47 4.73
CA PHE A 30 -2.93 -7.70 4.79
C PHE A 30 -4.27 -7.44 4.12
N VAL A 31 -4.66 -8.31 3.18
CA VAL A 31 -5.84 -8.10 2.35
C VAL A 31 -7.02 -8.89 2.90
N PHE A 32 -8.13 -8.19 3.12
CA PHE A 32 -9.40 -8.76 3.56
C PHE A 32 -10.47 -8.76 2.43
N ALA A 33 -10.16 -8.11 1.31
CA ALA A 33 -11.01 -8.15 0.12
C ALA A 33 -10.82 -9.45 -0.67
N THR A 34 -11.85 -9.86 -1.41
CA THR A 34 -11.82 -11.05 -2.30
C THR A 34 -10.67 -10.95 -3.29
N SER A 35 -9.69 -11.82 -3.14
CA SER A 35 -8.49 -11.89 -3.97
C SER A 35 -7.69 -13.16 -3.66
N PRO A 36 -6.69 -13.55 -4.49
CA PRO A 36 -5.75 -14.62 -4.13
C PRO A 36 -4.93 -14.36 -2.85
N ARG A 37 -4.99 -13.12 -2.31
CA ARG A 37 -4.24 -12.66 -1.13
C ARG A 37 -5.14 -12.49 0.09
N GLN A 38 -6.41 -12.89 -0.02
CA GLN A 38 -7.39 -12.72 1.05
C GLN A 38 -7.00 -13.55 2.27
N LEU A 39 -7.12 -12.93 3.44
CA LEU A 39 -6.91 -13.55 4.75
C LEU A 39 -8.16 -13.41 5.61
N THR A 40 -8.33 -14.35 6.53
CA THR A 40 -9.21 -14.15 7.69
C THR A 40 -8.53 -13.22 8.69
N VAL A 41 -9.30 -12.66 9.62
CA VAL A 41 -8.77 -11.83 10.71
C VAL A 41 -7.77 -12.61 11.57
N GLN A 42 -8.04 -13.88 11.86
CA GLN A 42 -7.17 -14.75 12.64
C GLN A 42 -5.83 -15.01 11.92
N GLN A 43 -5.85 -15.27 10.61
CA GLN A 43 -4.64 -15.46 9.80
C GLN A 43 -3.79 -14.19 9.77
N ALA A 44 -4.43 -13.03 9.48
CA ALA A 44 -3.74 -11.76 9.46
C ALA A 44 -3.13 -11.41 10.84
N HIS A 45 -3.87 -11.65 11.92
CA HIS A 45 -3.40 -11.44 13.29
C HIS A 45 -2.16 -12.29 13.60
N ALA A 46 -2.16 -13.58 13.24
CA ALA A 46 -1.03 -14.47 13.43
C ALA A 46 0.22 -13.98 12.66
N LEU A 47 0.07 -13.63 11.38
CA LEU A 47 1.14 -13.12 10.54
C LEU A 47 1.70 -11.77 11.01
N ALA A 48 0.84 -10.88 11.50
CA ALA A 48 1.24 -9.55 11.98
C ALA A 48 2.05 -9.58 13.28
N ARG A 49 2.01 -10.65 14.07
CA ARG A 49 2.66 -10.73 15.40
C ARG A 49 4.13 -10.31 15.40
N THR A 50 4.90 -10.71 14.40
CA THR A 50 6.33 -10.39 14.29
C THR A 50 6.61 -8.98 13.78
N ALA A 51 5.61 -8.34 13.17
CA ALA A 51 5.70 -7.00 12.60
C ALA A 51 5.15 -5.91 13.53
N ARG A 52 4.23 -6.25 14.42
CA ARG A 52 3.67 -5.32 15.42
C ARG A 52 4.78 -4.59 16.17
N ASN A 53 4.62 -3.29 16.34
CA ASN A 53 5.57 -2.36 16.97
C ASN A 53 6.91 -2.17 16.21
N LYS A 54 7.06 -2.77 15.02
CA LYS A 54 8.22 -2.55 14.14
C LYS A 54 7.86 -1.68 12.95
N VAL A 55 6.76 -2.04 12.28
CA VAL A 55 6.21 -1.30 11.13
C VAL A 55 4.68 -1.29 11.19
N PRO A 56 4.00 -0.26 10.67
CA PRO A 56 2.55 -0.22 10.55
C PRO A 56 2.00 -1.42 9.78
N CYS A 57 0.98 -2.07 10.40
CA CYS A 57 0.19 -3.13 9.79
C CYS A 57 -1.05 -2.53 9.16
N VAL A 58 -1.16 -2.64 7.84
CA VAL A 58 -2.24 -2.04 7.04
C VAL A 58 -3.31 -3.08 6.74
N ALA A 59 -4.56 -2.83 7.15
CA ALA A 59 -5.72 -3.60 6.69
C ALA A 59 -6.18 -3.06 5.33
N VAL A 60 -6.21 -3.91 4.31
CA VAL A 60 -6.64 -3.55 2.96
C VAL A 60 -8.00 -4.18 2.68
N THR A 61 -8.99 -3.33 2.44
CA THR A 61 -10.36 -3.73 2.11
C THR A 61 -10.82 -3.12 0.79
N ARG A 62 -11.94 -3.58 0.30
CA ARG A 62 -12.66 -3.00 -0.84
C ARG A 62 -14.14 -3.31 -0.66
N HIS A 63 -14.96 -2.27 -0.50
CA HIS A 63 -16.40 -2.35 -0.26
C HIS A 63 -16.76 -3.34 0.86
N PRO A 64 -16.14 -3.22 2.07
CA PRO A 64 -16.40 -4.15 3.16
C PRO A 64 -17.82 -3.97 3.69
N THR A 65 -18.44 -5.07 4.14
CA THR A 65 -19.68 -4.97 4.94
C THR A 65 -19.36 -4.36 6.30
N MET A 66 -20.36 -3.76 6.95
CA MET A 66 -20.20 -3.19 8.29
C MET A 66 -19.76 -4.23 9.33
N GLU A 67 -20.26 -5.45 9.21
CA GLU A 67 -19.89 -6.56 10.07
C GLU A 67 -18.41 -6.92 9.92
N SER A 68 -17.96 -7.18 8.69
CA SER A 68 -16.56 -7.46 8.37
C SER A 68 -15.64 -6.31 8.81
N LEU A 69 -16.05 -5.07 8.58
CA LEU A 69 -15.26 -3.92 8.97
C LEU A 69 -15.09 -3.80 10.49
N ARG A 70 -16.15 -4.06 11.29
CA ARG A 70 -16.07 -4.06 12.76
C ARG A 70 -15.11 -5.15 13.26
N GLU A 71 -15.18 -6.37 12.69
CA GLU A 71 -14.26 -7.45 13.01
C GLU A 71 -12.81 -7.07 12.68
N ILE A 72 -12.56 -6.54 11.47
CA ILE A 72 -11.22 -6.12 11.06
C ILE A 72 -10.67 -5.01 11.96
N LEU A 73 -11.45 -3.96 12.22
CA LEU A 73 -11.00 -2.83 13.03
C LEU A 73 -10.90 -3.17 14.54
N GLY A 74 -11.72 -4.10 15.03
CA GLY A 74 -11.73 -4.54 16.42
C GLY A 74 -10.68 -5.60 16.72
N ASP A 75 -10.71 -6.72 16.00
CA ASP A 75 -9.94 -7.90 16.33
C ASP A 75 -8.56 -7.91 15.67
N PHE A 76 -8.45 -7.51 14.40
CA PHE A 76 -7.14 -7.33 13.79
C PHE A 76 -6.48 -6.04 14.29
N ALA A 77 -7.23 -4.98 14.57
CA ALA A 77 -6.78 -3.69 15.07
C ALA A 77 -5.58 -3.14 14.25
N PRO A 78 -5.79 -2.74 12.99
CA PRO A 78 -4.73 -2.23 12.13
C PRO A 78 -4.24 -0.85 12.59
N ASP A 79 -2.99 -0.53 12.28
CA ASP A 79 -2.45 0.83 12.42
C ASP A 79 -3.00 1.77 11.33
N VAL A 80 -3.26 1.20 10.15
CA VAL A 80 -3.78 1.91 8.98
C VAL A 80 -4.89 1.09 8.31
N TRP A 81 -6.00 1.75 7.97
CA TRP A 81 -7.05 1.16 7.13
C TRP A 81 -6.99 1.76 5.73
N GLN A 82 -6.66 0.93 4.75
CA GLN A 82 -6.64 1.24 3.32
C GLN A 82 -7.89 0.72 2.64
N SER A 83 -8.64 1.58 1.98
CA SER A 83 -9.81 1.22 1.15
C SER A 83 -10.05 2.27 0.07
N ASP A 84 -11.01 2.02 -0.82
CA ASP A 84 -11.47 3.04 -1.76
C ASP A 84 -11.94 4.29 -0.99
N ALA A 85 -11.68 5.46 -1.54
CA ALA A 85 -11.97 6.74 -0.85
C ALA A 85 -13.44 6.87 -0.41
N GLY A 86 -14.38 6.31 -1.21
CA GLY A 86 -15.81 6.27 -0.86
C GLY A 86 -16.11 5.43 0.36
N ASP A 87 -15.43 4.29 0.55
CA ASP A 87 -15.61 3.42 1.72
C ASP A 87 -15.20 4.15 3.01
N LEU A 88 -14.06 4.86 2.95
CA LEU A 88 -13.54 5.61 4.09
C LEU A 88 -14.42 6.80 4.45
N ALA A 89 -14.92 7.53 3.44
CA ALA A 89 -15.82 8.66 3.66
C ALA A 89 -17.14 8.26 4.35
N ALA A 90 -17.65 7.07 4.02
CA ALA A 90 -18.87 6.53 4.61
C ALA A 90 -18.71 6.13 6.10
N GLN A 91 -17.46 6.00 6.62
CA GLN A 91 -17.16 5.38 7.91
C GLN A 91 -16.30 6.24 8.83
N THR A 92 -16.28 7.56 8.64
CA THR A 92 -15.43 8.49 9.41
C THR A 92 -15.59 8.40 10.93
N GLY A 93 -16.75 8.01 11.43
CA GLY A 93 -17.02 7.87 12.88
C GLY A 93 -16.46 6.58 13.53
N LEU A 94 -15.99 5.61 12.77
CA LEU A 94 -15.49 4.32 13.28
C LEU A 94 -13.96 4.26 13.39
N LEU A 95 -13.24 5.25 12.86
CA LEU A 95 -11.80 5.18 12.71
C LEU A 95 -11.06 5.41 14.04
N LYS A 96 -10.44 4.35 14.55
CA LYS A 96 -9.42 4.40 15.62
C LYS A 96 -7.99 4.27 15.06
N CYS A 97 -7.83 4.20 13.73
CA CYS A 97 -6.58 4.05 13.02
C CYS A 97 -6.47 5.11 11.90
N THR A 98 -5.29 5.25 11.32
CA THR A 98 -5.06 6.16 10.19
C THR A 98 -5.79 5.67 8.95
N ALA A 99 -6.49 6.56 8.23
CA ALA A 99 -7.09 6.26 6.94
C ALA A 99 -6.08 6.43 5.80
N LEU A 100 -6.05 5.48 4.86
CA LEU A 100 -5.29 5.56 3.61
C LEU A 100 -6.24 5.38 2.41
N PRO A 101 -6.80 6.46 1.87
CA PRO A 101 -7.72 6.39 0.75
C PRO A 101 -7.01 6.01 -0.55
N VAL A 102 -7.67 5.13 -1.33
CA VAL A 102 -7.23 4.71 -2.65
C VAL A 102 -7.99 5.49 -3.72
N TYR A 103 -7.25 6.09 -4.65
CA TYR A 103 -7.78 6.75 -5.84
C TYR A 103 -7.22 6.11 -7.10
N ARG A 104 -8.07 5.96 -8.14
CA ARG A 104 -7.70 5.32 -9.41
C ARG A 104 -7.70 6.27 -10.60
N SER A 105 -8.15 7.49 -10.40
CA SER A 105 -8.07 8.54 -11.41
C SER A 105 -7.81 9.89 -10.76
N ARG A 106 -7.16 10.79 -11.48
CA ARG A 106 -6.92 12.17 -11.05
C ARG A 106 -8.24 12.92 -10.78
N ALA A 107 -9.24 12.68 -11.61
CA ALA A 107 -10.56 13.34 -11.50
C ALA A 107 -11.34 12.97 -10.23
N ALA A 108 -11.03 11.82 -9.61
CA ALA A 108 -11.66 11.40 -8.36
C ALA A 108 -11.03 12.05 -7.10
N VAL A 109 -9.82 12.62 -7.23
CA VAL A 109 -9.15 13.31 -6.11
C VAL A 109 -9.72 14.71 -5.95
N PRO A 110 -10.18 15.12 -4.75
CA PRO A 110 -10.72 16.45 -4.54
C PRO A 110 -9.72 17.55 -4.93
N ASP A 111 -10.18 18.53 -5.70
CA ASP A 111 -9.36 19.68 -6.10
C ASP A 111 -9.15 20.67 -4.94
N ALA A 112 -10.19 20.84 -4.10
CA ALA A 112 -10.10 21.72 -2.94
C ALA A 112 -9.10 21.18 -1.91
N GLN A 113 -8.08 21.95 -1.57
CA GLN A 113 -7.03 21.57 -0.63
C GLN A 113 -7.58 21.15 0.74
N ALA A 114 -8.63 21.81 1.22
CA ALA A 114 -9.27 21.50 2.51
C ALA A 114 -9.97 20.12 2.54
N ALA A 115 -10.39 19.59 1.37
CA ALA A 115 -11.05 18.29 1.27
C ALA A 115 -10.08 17.18 0.82
N ARG A 116 -8.83 17.52 0.49
CA ARG A 116 -7.82 16.55 0.03
C ARG A 116 -7.20 15.86 1.23
N PRO A 117 -7.06 14.53 1.22
CA PRO A 117 -6.34 13.83 2.28
C PRO A 117 -4.86 14.23 2.28
N SER A 118 -4.22 14.28 3.46
CA SER A 118 -2.77 14.56 3.56
C SER A 118 -1.92 13.47 2.88
N ARG A 119 -2.41 12.22 2.89
CA ARG A 119 -1.79 11.06 2.26
C ARG A 119 -2.83 10.26 1.49
N LEU A 120 -2.47 9.78 0.31
CA LEU A 120 -3.30 8.90 -0.50
C LEU A 120 -2.48 7.84 -1.24
N LEU A 121 -3.11 6.73 -1.59
CA LEU A 121 -2.57 5.75 -2.51
C LEU A 121 -3.20 5.96 -3.88
N PHE A 122 -2.35 6.13 -4.89
CA PHE A 122 -2.75 6.28 -6.29
C PHE A 122 -2.40 5.01 -7.06
N GLU A 123 -3.41 4.36 -7.61
CA GLU A 123 -3.32 3.05 -8.24
C GLU A 123 -3.95 3.09 -9.65
N GLY A 124 -3.49 2.25 -10.57
CA GLY A 124 -4.17 2.07 -11.87
C GLY A 124 -5.56 1.43 -11.74
N HIS A 125 -6.38 1.54 -12.79
CA HIS A 125 -7.77 1.07 -12.79
C HIS A 125 -7.95 -0.42 -12.46
N ALA A 126 -6.95 -1.27 -12.73
CA ALA A 126 -6.98 -2.71 -12.50
C ALA A 126 -6.12 -3.10 -11.29
N SER A 127 -6.66 -2.90 -10.09
CA SER A 127 -6.03 -3.20 -8.81
C SER A 127 -5.52 -4.65 -8.74
N GLY A 128 -4.24 -4.83 -8.40
CA GLY A 128 -3.63 -6.16 -8.22
C GLY A 128 -3.41 -6.97 -9.50
N SER A 129 -3.72 -6.44 -10.68
CA SER A 129 -3.54 -7.12 -11.97
C SER A 129 -2.13 -7.00 -12.56
N GLY A 130 -1.29 -6.12 -12.00
CA GLY A 130 0.02 -5.78 -12.55
C GLY A 130 -0.02 -4.73 -13.67
N ALA A 131 -1.20 -4.17 -14.00
CA ALA A 131 -1.31 -3.06 -14.96
C ALA A 131 -0.68 -1.78 -14.40
N LEU A 132 0.07 -1.07 -15.24
CA LEU A 132 0.73 0.18 -14.87
C LEU A 132 -0.30 1.27 -14.55
N SER A 133 -0.07 2.02 -13.48
CA SER A 133 -0.81 3.25 -13.18
C SER A 133 -0.45 4.35 -14.17
N ASN A 134 -1.34 5.34 -14.29
CA ASN A 134 -1.05 6.53 -15.08
C ASN A 134 -0.06 7.43 -14.33
N TRP A 135 1.22 7.33 -14.67
CA TRP A 135 2.29 8.11 -14.04
C TRP A 135 2.17 9.62 -14.31
N ILE A 136 1.55 10.02 -15.42
CA ILE A 136 1.34 11.45 -15.74
C ILE A 136 0.39 12.06 -14.71
N ASP A 137 -0.74 11.40 -14.46
CA ASP A 137 -1.71 11.86 -13.46
C ASP A 137 -1.11 11.82 -12.04
N ALA A 138 -0.35 10.78 -11.72
CA ALA A 138 0.33 10.66 -10.44
C ALA A 138 1.37 11.77 -10.23
N ALA A 139 2.16 12.09 -11.27
CA ALA A 139 3.16 13.16 -11.22
C ALA A 139 2.54 14.55 -11.01
N ALA A 140 1.35 14.78 -11.58
CA ALA A 140 0.59 16.02 -11.37
C ALA A 140 0.06 16.16 -9.93
N LEU A 141 -0.19 15.05 -9.24
CA LEU A 141 -0.70 15.01 -7.86
C LEU A 141 0.42 15.06 -6.82
N ALA A 142 1.56 14.43 -7.08
CA ALA A 142 2.65 14.22 -6.12
C ALA A 142 3.13 15.51 -5.40
N PRO A 143 3.20 16.70 -6.05
CA PRO A 143 3.58 17.93 -5.36
C PRO A 143 2.55 18.47 -4.37
N GLN A 144 1.32 17.93 -4.37
CA GLN A 144 0.16 18.47 -3.67
C GLN A 144 -0.28 17.62 -2.47
N VAL A 145 0.26 16.38 -2.35
CA VAL A 145 -0.16 15.41 -1.32
C VAL A 145 0.94 14.37 -1.14
N GLU A 146 1.03 13.75 0.03
CA GLU A 146 1.88 12.57 0.22
C GLU A 146 1.33 11.38 -0.60
N LEU A 147 1.70 11.34 -1.88
CA LEU A 147 1.23 10.33 -2.82
C LEU A 147 2.05 9.05 -2.69
N ILE A 148 1.38 7.93 -2.41
CA ILE A 148 1.94 6.58 -2.51
C ILE A 148 1.55 6.03 -3.88
N LEU A 149 2.54 5.77 -4.74
CA LEU A 149 2.31 5.21 -6.07
C LEU A 149 2.18 3.69 -5.98
N ALA A 150 1.11 3.16 -6.56
CA ALA A 150 0.83 1.74 -6.68
C ALA A 150 0.41 1.36 -8.11
N GLY A 151 0.24 0.06 -8.37
CA GLY A 151 -0.20 -0.47 -9.66
C GLY A 151 0.94 -0.82 -10.61
N GLY A 152 1.13 -2.11 -10.84
CA GLY A 152 2.09 -2.66 -11.81
C GLY A 152 3.57 -2.46 -11.49
N LEU A 153 3.91 -1.99 -10.30
CA LEU A 153 5.30 -1.81 -9.89
C LEU A 153 6.00 -3.16 -9.64
N ASN A 154 7.27 -3.21 -10.01
CA ASN A 154 8.19 -4.32 -9.75
C ASN A 154 9.64 -3.79 -9.68
N ALA A 155 10.62 -4.66 -9.46
CA ALA A 155 12.03 -4.25 -9.34
C ALA A 155 12.59 -3.57 -10.60
N ASP A 156 12.09 -3.93 -11.79
CA ASP A 156 12.60 -3.44 -13.07
C ASP A 156 12.10 -2.02 -13.38
N ASN A 157 10.89 -1.66 -12.91
CA ASN A 157 10.26 -0.39 -13.28
C ASN A 157 10.15 0.63 -12.15
N VAL A 158 10.32 0.23 -10.88
CA VAL A 158 10.11 1.12 -9.72
C VAL A 158 11.03 2.34 -9.73
N ALA A 159 12.28 2.19 -10.15
CA ALA A 159 13.21 3.32 -10.23
C ALA A 159 12.77 4.36 -11.27
N ALA A 160 12.30 3.91 -12.45
CA ALA A 160 11.74 4.80 -13.46
C ALA A 160 10.46 5.50 -12.97
N ALA A 161 9.59 4.77 -12.28
CA ALA A 161 8.38 5.30 -11.68
C ALA A 161 8.67 6.39 -10.64
N ILE A 162 9.63 6.16 -9.74
CA ILE A 162 10.05 7.12 -8.71
C ILE A 162 10.61 8.38 -9.35
N ARG A 163 11.48 8.27 -10.36
CA ARG A 163 12.05 9.44 -11.06
C ARG A 163 10.98 10.25 -11.80
N ALA A 164 10.02 9.55 -12.45
CA ALA A 164 8.96 10.22 -13.24
C ALA A 164 7.90 10.90 -12.36
N VAL A 165 7.50 10.26 -11.27
CA VAL A 165 6.37 10.72 -10.43
C VAL A 165 6.83 11.55 -9.24
N ARG A 166 8.03 11.29 -8.70
CA ARG A 166 8.53 11.86 -7.43
C ARG A 166 7.54 11.67 -6.29
N PRO A 167 7.06 10.45 -6.06
CA PRO A 167 6.05 10.19 -5.04
C PRO A 167 6.65 10.28 -3.63
N PHE A 168 5.79 10.46 -2.61
CA PHE A 168 6.16 10.28 -1.21
C PHE A 168 6.62 8.84 -0.94
N GLY A 169 5.95 7.86 -1.56
CA GLY A 169 6.26 6.45 -1.39
C GLY A 169 5.76 5.57 -2.53
N VAL A 170 6.07 4.28 -2.43
CA VAL A 170 5.63 3.25 -3.37
C VAL A 170 5.01 2.06 -2.63
N ASP A 171 4.01 1.45 -3.25
CA ASP A 171 3.34 0.23 -2.79
C ASP A 171 3.40 -0.85 -3.86
N VAL A 172 3.79 -2.06 -3.48
CA VAL A 172 3.87 -3.20 -4.40
C VAL A 172 3.13 -4.41 -3.86
N SER A 173 2.44 -5.11 -4.75
CA SER A 173 1.80 -6.38 -4.44
C SER A 173 2.24 -7.48 -5.42
N SER A 174 1.62 -7.60 -6.58
CA SER A 174 1.90 -8.69 -7.55
C SER A 174 3.33 -8.69 -8.09
N GLY A 175 3.98 -7.52 -8.21
CA GLY A 175 5.34 -7.41 -8.76
C GLY A 175 6.45 -8.08 -7.94
N VAL A 176 6.15 -8.48 -6.70
CA VAL A 176 7.08 -9.25 -5.84
C VAL A 176 6.58 -10.67 -5.58
N GLU A 177 5.67 -11.18 -6.40
CA GLU A 177 5.14 -12.54 -6.29
C GLU A 177 5.88 -13.53 -7.18
N SER A 178 5.96 -14.78 -6.71
CA SER A 178 6.35 -15.94 -7.52
C SER A 178 5.13 -16.57 -8.20
N GLN A 179 3.98 -16.53 -7.54
CA GLN A 179 2.66 -16.97 -8.01
C GLN A 179 1.59 -16.06 -7.39
N PRO A 180 0.38 -15.95 -7.97
CA PRO A 180 -0.69 -15.16 -7.38
C PRO A 180 -0.92 -15.48 -5.89
N GLY A 181 -0.75 -14.48 -5.03
CA GLY A 181 -0.88 -14.60 -3.58
C GLY A 181 0.37 -15.10 -2.84
N ILE A 182 1.44 -15.52 -3.54
CA ILE A 182 2.66 -16.02 -2.91
C ILE A 182 3.84 -15.08 -3.23
N LYS A 183 4.32 -14.36 -2.22
CA LYS A 183 5.47 -13.47 -2.35
C LYS A 183 6.78 -14.25 -2.48
N SER A 184 7.72 -13.71 -3.25
CA SER A 184 9.10 -14.18 -3.31
C SER A 184 9.97 -13.29 -2.41
N PRO A 185 10.61 -13.84 -1.36
CA PRO A 185 11.56 -13.08 -0.54
C PRO A 185 12.62 -12.37 -1.37
N GLN A 186 13.17 -13.04 -2.38
CA GLN A 186 14.17 -12.46 -3.28
C GLN A 186 13.63 -11.22 -4.01
N LYS A 187 12.44 -11.30 -4.61
CA LYS A 187 11.82 -10.15 -5.31
C LYS A 187 11.48 -9.01 -4.37
N ILE A 188 11.14 -9.29 -3.10
CA ILE A 188 10.93 -8.25 -2.08
C ILE A 188 12.23 -7.48 -1.87
N PHE A 189 13.37 -8.16 -1.66
CA PHE A 189 14.68 -7.50 -1.49
C PHE A 189 15.10 -6.70 -2.72
N GLU A 190 14.92 -7.26 -3.92
CA GLU A 190 15.23 -6.60 -5.18
C GLU A 190 14.41 -5.31 -5.36
N PHE A 191 13.11 -5.37 -5.12
CA PHE A 191 12.22 -4.21 -5.20
C PHE A 191 12.61 -3.12 -4.21
N VAL A 192 12.77 -3.49 -2.93
CA VAL A 192 13.09 -2.52 -1.87
C VAL A 192 14.43 -1.85 -2.14
N ARG A 193 15.44 -2.62 -2.56
CA ARG A 193 16.76 -2.07 -2.94
C ARG A 193 16.65 -1.08 -4.09
N ALA A 194 15.95 -1.45 -5.17
CA ALA A 194 15.78 -0.58 -6.34
C ALA A 194 15.05 0.72 -5.98
N ALA A 195 13.99 0.63 -5.16
CA ALA A 195 13.23 1.78 -4.69
C ALA A 195 14.08 2.70 -3.79
N ARG A 196 14.81 2.15 -2.82
CA ARG A 196 15.68 2.95 -1.91
C ARG A 196 16.76 3.72 -2.66
N VAL A 197 17.43 3.07 -3.62
CA VAL A 197 18.44 3.74 -4.48
C VAL A 197 17.80 4.90 -5.24
N ALA A 198 16.65 4.67 -5.88
CA ALA A 198 15.98 5.72 -6.65
C ALA A 198 15.52 6.89 -5.78
N PHE A 199 15.04 6.67 -4.56
CA PHE A 199 14.68 7.74 -3.62
C PHE A 199 15.91 8.53 -3.14
N GLN A 200 17.04 7.85 -2.91
CA GLN A 200 18.31 8.53 -2.54
C GLN A 200 18.79 9.45 -3.66
N GLU A 201 18.72 9.01 -4.92
CA GLU A 201 19.07 9.83 -6.09
C GLU A 201 18.20 11.10 -6.22
N LEU A 202 16.93 11.07 -5.82
CA LEU A 202 16.05 12.24 -5.83
C LEU A 202 16.38 13.25 -4.73
N SER A 203 17.10 12.83 -3.69
CA SER A 203 17.42 13.65 -2.51
C SER A 203 18.83 14.26 -2.60
N SER A 204 19.61 13.85 -3.59
CA SER A 204 20.96 14.33 -3.91
C SER A 204 20.91 15.49 -4.88
#